data_59634f6fbce7853cfbd46e144ab4f31f
#
_entry.id   59634f6fbce7853cfbd46e144ab4f31f
#
_cell.length_a   1.000
_cell.length_b   1.000
_cell.length_c   1.000
_cell.angle_alpha   90.00
_cell.angle_beta   90.00
_cell.angle_gamma   90.00
#
_symmetry.space_group_name_H-M   'P 1'
#
loop_
_entity.id
_entity.type
_entity.pdbx_description
1 polymer ?
#
loop_
_entity_poly.entity_id
_entity_poly.type
_entity_poly.pdbx_seq_one_letter_code
_entity_poly.pdbx_strand_id
1 'polypeptide(L)'
;MSKELDEENLKCPYCGNQHVHKNGKTPQGVQRYKCTCKKTFILRHNTLMYHSHLSSEQWNMMLCSTLNNDSLQKMAGLTGISITSAFYCRHKILYVLVQIMNEDILLDEAELDETYLTFEQEGYVRKEKRGISEDKIGIACAIDIHDNIVLSVADRGRPTSKTLIEIFDKTMTHGMKIISDSQRSYHPLMKHLQADWKKIPSRKQEIEGYTLDRVNKLHEQIKTFFRGKRNVATHYLQGYLALFQYKRKHPLYLEHHICRSLFYQLNCIKTALRNKDICSGVNIYRTFYNL
;
A
#
# COMPACT_ATOMS: atom_id res chain seq x y z
N MET A 1 4.09 21.66 -19.23
CA MET A 1 4.01 21.50 -17.76
C MET A 1 4.91 20.36 -17.27
N SER A 2 6.18 20.37 -17.63
CA SER A 2 7.18 19.32 -17.31
C SER A 2 8.45 19.90 -16.68
N LYS A 3 8.39 21.09 -16.10
CA LYS A 3 9.57 21.84 -15.61
C LYS A 3 9.77 21.83 -14.08
N GLU A 4 8.91 21.17 -13.31
CA GLU A 4 8.90 21.32 -11.83
C GLU A 4 9.14 20.02 -11.06
N LEU A 5 9.86 19.05 -11.61
CA LEU A 5 10.49 18.03 -10.79
C LEU A 5 11.81 18.63 -10.31
N ASP A 6 11.86 19.06 -9.06
CA ASP A 6 12.92 19.79 -8.37
C ASP A 6 14.32 19.70 -9.00
N GLU A 7 14.67 20.68 -9.85
CA GLU A 7 16.07 20.91 -10.23
C GLU A 7 16.92 21.33 -9.01
N GLU A 8 16.30 21.87 -7.95
CA GLU A 8 16.99 22.42 -6.78
C GLU A 8 17.60 21.36 -5.85
N ASN A 9 17.09 20.12 -5.83
CA ASN A 9 17.61 19.04 -4.99
C ASN A 9 18.02 17.79 -5.78
N LEU A 10 18.53 17.98 -6.98
CA LEU A 10 18.85 16.90 -7.90
C LEU A 10 20.05 16.09 -7.41
N LYS A 11 19.83 14.80 -7.07
CA LYS A 11 20.87 13.85 -6.69
C LYS A 11 21.04 12.76 -7.75
N CYS A 12 22.28 12.34 -7.95
CA CYS A 12 22.59 11.22 -8.82
C CYS A 12 21.94 9.92 -8.31
N PRO A 13 21.11 9.22 -9.08
CA PRO A 13 20.46 7.98 -8.64
C PRO A 13 21.42 6.79 -8.46
N TYR A 14 22.68 6.93 -8.89
CA TYR A 14 23.68 5.86 -8.80
C TYR A 14 24.61 6.00 -7.60
N CYS A 15 24.96 7.23 -7.20
CA CYS A 15 25.94 7.47 -6.12
C CYS A 15 25.48 8.50 -5.09
N GLY A 16 24.28 9.07 -5.19
CA GLY A 16 23.71 10.05 -4.26
C GLY A 16 24.32 11.45 -4.34
N ASN A 17 25.37 11.68 -5.16
CA ASN A 17 26.08 12.96 -5.25
C ASN A 17 25.17 14.04 -5.84
N GLN A 18 25.28 15.27 -5.31
CA GLN A 18 24.53 16.44 -5.78
C GLN A 18 25.25 17.18 -6.96
N HIS A 19 26.54 16.89 -7.20
CA HIS A 19 27.28 17.51 -8.31
C HIS A 19 26.86 16.87 -9.65
N VAL A 20 25.75 17.35 -10.17
CA VAL A 20 25.17 16.93 -11.45
C VAL A 20 24.99 18.15 -12.34
N HIS A 21 25.14 17.97 -13.65
CA HIS A 21 24.96 19.03 -14.65
C HIS A 21 24.12 18.53 -15.81
N LYS A 22 23.47 19.46 -16.52
CA LYS A 22 22.70 19.16 -17.74
C LYS A 22 23.64 18.58 -18.82
N ASN A 23 23.22 17.48 -19.46
CA ASN A 23 24.00 16.76 -20.47
C ASN A 23 23.14 16.45 -21.70
N GLY A 24 22.68 17.49 -22.38
CA GLY A 24 21.85 17.38 -23.58
C GLY A 24 20.48 16.76 -23.28
N LYS A 25 19.79 16.35 -24.35
CA LYS A 25 18.44 15.76 -24.29
C LYS A 25 18.42 14.35 -24.91
N THR A 26 17.41 13.56 -24.57
CA THR A 26 17.11 12.33 -25.29
C THR A 26 16.50 12.64 -26.67
N PRO A 27 16.42 11.65 -27.60
CA PRO A 27 15.70 11.82 -28.86
C PRO A 27 14.24 12.28 -28.69
N GLN A 28 13.62 11.96 -27.54
CA GLN A 28 12.26 12.37 -27.17
C GLN A 28 12.21 13.73 -26.47
N GLY A 29 13.31 14.50 -26.46
CA GLY A 29 13.38 15.86 -25.90
C GLY A 29 13.51 15.93 -24.37
N VAL A 30 13.66 14.79 -23.66
CA VAL A 30 13.78 14.74 -22.19
C VAL A 30 15.20 15.15 -21.77
N GLN A 31 15.31 16.08 -20.82
CA GLN A 31 16.61 16.54 -20.28
C GLN A 31 17.38 15.39 -19.64
N ARG A 32 18.64 15.20 -20.05
CA ARG A 32 19.61 14.30 -19.40
C ARG A 32 20.51 15.06 -18.46
N TYR A 33 20.97 14.39 -17.45
CA TYR A 33 21.93 14.87 -16.47
C TYR A 33 23.13 13.94 -16.39
N LYS A 34 24.30 14.49 -16.14
CA LYS A 34 25.54 13.73 -15.93
C LYS A 34 26.11 14.07 -14.56
N CYS A 35 26.52 13.03 -13.84
CA CYS A 35 27.16 13.15 -12.52
C CYS A 35 28.68 13.06 -12.64
N THR A 36 29.39 13.55 -11.63
CA THR A 36 30.84 13.37 -11.47
C THR A 36 31.28 11.91 -11.44
N CYS A 37 30.38 10.96 -11.03
CA CYS A 37 30.60 9.52 -11.15
C CYS A 37 30.55 8.99 -12.61
N LYS A 38 30.50 9.89 -13.60
CA LYS A 38 30.43 9.63 -15.06
C LYS A 38 29.13 8.99 -15.55
N LYS A 39 28.17 8.65 -14.68
CA LYS A 39 26.86 8.11 -15.09
C LYS A 39 25.95 9.22 -15.58
N THR A 40 25.17 8.90 -16.62
CA THR A 40 24.14 9.79 -17.18
C THR A 40 22.76 9.25 -16.83
N PHE A 41 21.82 10.14 -16.52
CA PHE A 41 20.47 9.77 -16.12
C PHE A 41 19.44 10.85 -16.52
N ILE A 42 18.17 10.53 -16.39
CA ILE A 42 17.03 11.45 -16.52
C ILE A 42 16.31 11.55 -15.17
N LEU A 43 15.54 12.62 -14.94
CA LEU A 43 14.81 12.79 -13.66
C LEU A 43 13.89 11.61 -13.34
N ARG A 44 13.29 11.01 -14.36
CA ARG A 44 12.40 9.83 -14.20
C ARG A 44 13.15 8.51 -13.93
N HIS A 45 14.47 8.54 -13.72
CA HIS A 45 15.25 7.33 -13.46
C HIS A 45 14.76 6.61 -12.19
N ASN A 46 14.42 5.34 -12.31
CA ASN A 46 13.84 4.50 -11.25
C ASN A 46 12.53 5.04 -10.63
N THR A 47 11.79 5.89 -11.32
CA THR A 47 10.43 6.26 -10.91
C THR A 47 9.38 5.35 -11.58
N LEU A 48 8.12 5.52 -11.21
CA LEU A 48 6.98 4.85 -11.81
C LEU A 48 6.99 4.91 -13.36
N MET A 49 7.39 6.05 -13.93
CA MET A 49 7.41 6.30 -15.37
C MET A 49 8.71 5.85 -16.07
N TYR A 50 9.69 5.33 -15.35
CA TYR A 50 10.96 4.92 -15.94
C TYR A 50 10.78 3.74 -16.89
N HIS A 51 11.42 3.80 -18.06
CA HIS A 51 11.23 2.85 -19.17
C HIS A 51 9.78 2.71 -19.67
N SER A 52 8.92 3.70 -19.39
CA SER A 52 7.56 3.73 -19.93
C SER A 52 7.52 4.52 -21.25
N HIS A 53 6.77 4.00 -22.22
CA HIS A 53 6.44 4.72 -23.45
C HIS A 53 5.17 5.57 -23.32
N LEU A 54 4.46 5.47 -22.16
CA LEU A 54 3.24 6.22 -21.92
C LEU A 54 3.53 7.68 -21.63
N SER A 55 2.66 8.56 -22.13
CA SER A 55 2.70 9.98 -21.82
C SER A 55 2.32 10.27 -20.37
N SER A 56 2.60 11.48 -19.88
CA SER A 56 2.18 11.92 -18.55
C SER A 56 0.66 11.92 -18.40
N GLU A 57 -0.06 12.27 -19.48
CA GLU A 57 -1.54 12.25 -19.53
C GLU A 57 -2.07 10.82 -19.38
N GLN A 58 -1.49 9.87 -20.12
CA GLN A 58 -1.87 8.45 -19.99
C GLN A 58 -1.62 7.92 -18.57
N TRP A 59 -0.48 8.26 -17.97
CA TRP A 59 -0.21 7.89 -16.57
C TRP A 59 -1.19 8.51 -15.58
N ASN A 60 -1.56 9.77 -15.79
CA ASN A 60 -2.58 10.43 -14.97
C ASN A 60 -3.95 9.76 -15.12
N MET A 61 -4.36 9.42 -16.35
CA MET A 61 -5.59 8.64 -16.59
C MET A 61 -5.54 7.27 -15.91
N MET A 62 -4.37 6.58 -15.95
CA MET A 62 -4.16 5.32 -15.23
C MET A 62 -4.33 5.49 -13.73
N LEU A 63 -3.79 6.56 -13.15
CA LEU A 63 -3.94 6.88 -11.74
C LEU A 63 -5.40 7.11 -11.38
N CYS A 64 -6.10 8.01 -12.08
CA CYS A 64 -7.51 8.30 -11.84
C CYS A 64 -8.37 7.03 -11.96
N SER A 65 -8.13 6.21 -12.99
CA SER A 65 -8.84 4.95 -13.21
C SER A 65 -8.56 3.92 -12.10
N THR A 66 -7.34 3.91 -11.55
CA THR A 66 -6.98 3.07 -10.39
C THR A 66 -7.73 3.53 -9.13
N LEU A 67 -7.75 4.83 -8.85
CA LEU A 67 -8.49 5.43 -7.73
C LEU A 67 -10.00 5.19 -7.84
N ASN A 68 -10.56 5.23 -9.04
CA ASN A 68 -11.97 4.92 -9.32
C ASN A 68 -12.32 3.44 -9.18
N ASN A 69 -11.35 2.55 -9.00
CA ASN A 69 -11.55 1.10 -9.07
C ASN A 69 -12.09 0.61 -10.43
N ASP A 70 -11.79 1.30 -11.52
CA ASP A 70 -12.21 0.88 -12.85
C ASP A 70 -11.67 -0.51 -13.21
N SER A 71 -12.37 -1.23 -14.07
CA SER A 71 -11.86 -2.50 -14.61
C SER A 71 -10.61 -2.28 -15.47
N LEU A 72 -9.77 -3.32 -15.63
CA LEU A 72 -8.60 -3.23 -16.52
C LEU A 72 -9.01 -2.97 -17.98
N GLN A 73 -10.15 -3.50 -18.42
CA GLN A 73 -10.70 -3.24 -19.75
C GLN A 73 -11.05 -1.76 -19.93
N LYS A 74 -11.76 -1.15 -18.95
CA LYS A 74 -12.09 0.28 -19.00
C LYS A 74 -10.82 1.14 -19.00
N MET A 75 -9.86 0.82 -18.14
CA MET A 75 -8.57 1.49 -18.06
C MET A 75 -7.79 1.42 -19.38
N ALA A 76 -7.73 0.23 -20.00
CA ALA A 76 -7.09 0.02 -21.29
C ALA A 76 -7.77 0.84 -22.41
N GLY A 77 -9.10 0.85 -22.44
CA GLY A 77 -9.89 1.63 -23.40
C GLY A 77 -9.68 3.13 -23.28
N LEU A 78 -9.67 3.66 -22.05
CA LEU A 78 -9.45 5.09 -21.78
C LEU A 78 -8.06 5.59 -22.23
N THR A 79 -7.05 4.72 -22.16
CA THR A 79 -5.64 5.10 -22.38
C THR A 79 -5.09 4.62 -23.72
N GLY A 80 -5.85 3.81 -24.46
CA GLY A 80 -5.42 3.25 -25.75
C GLY A 80 -4.31 2.21 -25.65
N ILE A 81 -4.17 1.51 -24.52
CA ILE A 81 -3.14 0.49 -24.31
C ILE A 81 -3.74 -0.91 -24.14
N SER A 82 -2.90 -1.95 -24.19
CA SER A 82 -3.35 -3.31 -23.93
C SER A 82 -3.78 -3.52 -22.47
N ILE A 83 -4.69 -4.48 -22.23
CA ILE A 83 -5.12 -4.87 -20.88
C ILE A 83 -3.92 -5.31 -20.03
N THR A 84 -2.98 -6.03 -20.62
CA THR A 84 -1.73 -6.46 -19.96
C THR A 84 -0.90 -5.26 -19.52
N SER A 85 -0.77 -4.24 -20.36
CA SER A 85 -0.07 -2.99 -19.99
C SER A 85 -0.80 -2.25 -18.87
N ALA A 86 -2.14 -2.18 -18.94
CA ALA A 86 -2.96 -1.57 -17.90
C ALA A 86 -2.79 -2.31 -16.55
N PHE A 87 -2.71 -3.64 -16.57
CA PHE A 87 -2.43 -4.46 -15.39
C PHE A 87 -1.07 -4.07 -14.74
N TYR A 88 0.01 -4.00 -15.52
CA TYR A 88 1.31 -3.62 -15.00
C TYR A 88 1.32 -2.18 -14.46
N CYS A 89 0.70 -1.23 -15.15
CA CYS A 89 0.62 0.15 -14.70
C CYS A 89 -0.13 0.26 -13.38
N ARG A 90 -1.28 -0.41 -13.24
CA ARG A 90 -2.02 -0.48 -11.99
C ARG A 90 -1.16 -1.00 -10.85
N HIS A 91 -0.49 -2.14 -11.03
CA HIS A 91 0.32 -2.74 -9.97
C HIS A 91 1.54 -1.90 -9.60
N LYS A 92 2.13 -1.16 -10.54
CA LYS A 92 3.17 -0.16 -10.23
C LYS A 92 2.63 1.00 -9.40
N ILE A 93 1.42 1.50 -9.71
CA ILE A 93 0.76 2.54 -8.91
C ILE A 93 0.48 2.02 -7.50
N LEU A 94 -0.12 0.82 -7.37
CA LEU A 94 -0.41 0.20 -6.08
C LEU A 94 0.86 -0.02 -5.26
N TYR A 95 1.95 -0.43 -5.87
CA TYR A 95 3.24 -0.63 -5.21
C TYR A 95 3.77 0.66 -4.57
N VAL A 96 3.66 1.78 -5.28
CA VAL A 96 4.08 3.07 -4.74
C VAL A 96 3.10 3.59 -3.68
N LEU A 97 1.81 3.33 -3.82
CA LEU A 97 0.82 3.64 -2.78
C LEU A 97 1.13 2.93 -1.46
N VAL A 98 1.58 1.67 -1.49
CA VAL A 98 2.01 0.96 -0.27
C VAL A 98 3.14 1.71 0.42
N GLN A 99 4.13 2.23 -0.32
CA GLN A 99 5.23 3.01 0.28
C GLN A 99 4.72 4.28 0.95
N ILE A 100 3.77 5.00 0.33
CA ILE A 100 3.17 6.21 0.89
C ILE A 100 2.38 5.90 2.17
N MET A 101 1.56 4.84 2.14
CA MET A 101 0.69 4.48 3.28
C MET A 101 1.43 3.82 4.45
N ASN A 102 2.62 3.29 4.21
CA ASN A 102 3.46 2.68 5.25
C ASN A 102 4.08 3.70 6.23
N GLU A 103 3.98 4.99 5.94
CA GLU A 103 4.45 6.07 6.81
C GLU A 103 3.39 6.52 7.82
N ASP A 104 2.17 5.96 7.75
CA ASP A 104 1.10 6.33 8.67
C ASP A 104 1.36 5.75 10.07
N ILE A 105 1.24 6.60 11.10
CA ILE A 105 1.41 6.27 12.51
C ILE A 105 0.07 6.45 13.21
N LEU A 106 -0.26 5.54 14.12
CA LEU A 106 -1.42 5.64 14.99
C LEU A 106 -1.10 6.46 16.23
N LEU A 107 -2.07 7.24 16.69
CA LEU A 107 -1.91 8.20 17.77
C LEU A 107 -2.86 7.90 18.95
N ASP A 108 -2.39 8.19 20.16
CA ASP A 108 -3.13 8.18 21.41
C ASP A 108 -3.76 6.82 21.78
N GLU A 109 -4.89 6.47 21.21
CA GLU A 109 -5.67 5.28 21.52
C GLU A 109 -6.12 4.59 20.23
N ALA A 110 -5.91 3.27 20.09
CA ALA A 110 -6.31 2.50 18.92
C ALA A 110 -7.08 1.22 19.28
N GLU A 111 -8.05 0.88 18.43
CA GLU A 111 -8.68 -0.44 18.37
C GLU A 111 -7.92 -1.33 17.40
N LEU A 112 -7.68 -2.58 17.80
CA LEU A 112 -6.91 -3.57 17.05
C LEU A 112 -7.67 -4.90 16.98
N ASP A 113 -7.85 -5.41 15.76
CA ASP A 113 -8.45 -6.73 15.50
C ASP A 113 -8.09 -7.21 14.09
N GLU A 114 -8.35 -8.47 13.77
CA GLU A 114 -8.15 -9.04 12.44
C GLU A 114 -9.45 -9.24 11.68
N THR A 115 -9.41 -8.95 10.39
CA THR A 115 -10.44 -9.44 9.46
C THR A 115 -9.86 -10.46 8.50
N TYR A 116 -10.73 -11.27 7.90
CA TYR A 116 -10.31 -12.40 7.06
C TYR A 116 -10.97 -12.32 5.69
N LEU A 117 -10.12 -12.43 4.65
CA LEU A 117 -10.57 -12.62 3.28
C LEU A 117 -10.24 -14.05 2.83
N THR A 118 -10.85 -14.47 1.72
CA THR A 118 -10.52 -15.77 1.12
C THR A 118 -9.11 -15.73 0.55
N PHE A 119 -8.33 -16.78 0.80
CA PHE A 119 -7.02 -16.95 0.18
C PHE A 119 -7.17 -17.29 -1.30
N GLU A 120 -6.55 -16.52 -2.17
CA GLU A 120 -6.59 -16.68 -3.62
C GLU A 120 -5.18 -16.76 -4.19
N GLN A 121 -4.85 -17.91 -4.73
CA GLN A 121 -3.58 -18.17 -5.44
C GLN A 121 -3.82 -19.15 -6.58
N GLU A 122 -3.14 -18.96 -7.69
CA GLU A 122 -3.21 -19.88 -8.84
C GLU A 122 -2.80 -21.30 -8.41
N GLY A 123 -3.61 -22.30 -8.80
CA GLY A 123 -3.39 -23.69 -8.45
C GLY A 123 -3.75 -24.10 -7.02
N TYR A 124 -4.19 -23.15 -6.16
CA TYR A 124 -4.62 -23.51 -4.81
C TYR A 124 -6.03 -24.08 -4.81
N VAL A 125 -6.19 -25.28 -4.24
CA VAL A 125 -7.49 -25.94 -4.00
C VAL A 125 -7.91 -25.69 -2.56
N ARG A 126 -9.08 -25.08 -2.34
CA ARG A 126 -9.62 -24.84 -1.00
C ARG A 126 -9.98 -26.14 -0.31
N LYS A 127 -9.66 -26.22 0.97
CA LYS A 127 -9.95 -27.37 1.82
C LYS A 127 -11.34 -27.29 2.49
N GLU A 128 -12.04 -26.18 2.32
CA GLU A 128 -13.38 -25.87 2.85
C GLU A 128 -13.56 -26.14 4.35
N LYS A 129 -12.49 -25.98 5.13
CA LYS A 129 -12.53 -26.13 6.57
C LYS A 129 -13.33 -25.01 7.22
N ARG A 130 -14.19 -25.37 8.20
CA ARG A 130 -14.94 -24.40 9.01
C ARG A 130 -14.01 -23.51 9.82
N GLY A 131 -14.40 -22.23 9.99
CA GLY A 131 -13.70 -21.27 10.84
C GLY A 131 -12.51 -20.60 10.14
N ILE A 132 -11.54 -20.16 10.94
CA ILE A 132 -10.31 -19.52 10.47
C ILE A 132 -9.30 -20.61 10.14
N SER A 133 -9.14 -20.89 8.85
CA SER A 133 -8.26 -21.93 8.32
C SER A 133 -7.27 -21.33 7.31
N GLU A 134 -6.39 -22.17 6.76
CA GLU A 134 -5.47 -21.78 5.67
C GLU A 134 -6.18 -21.35 4.37
N ASP A 135 -7.51 -21.55 4.26
CA ASP A 135 -8.32 -21.01 3.16
C ASP A 135 -8.61 -19.51 3.32
N LYS A 136 -8.18 -18.92 4.42
CA LYS A 136 -8.32 -17.50 4.75
C LYS A 136 -6.96 -16.83 4.82
N ILE A 137 -6.92 -15.57 4.44
CA ILE A 137 -5.81 -14.67 4.69
C ILE A 137 -6.23 -13.64 5.73
N GLY A 138 -5.45 -13.54 6.79
CA GLY A 138 -5.65 -12.55 7.85
C GLY A 138 -5.16 -11.17 7.40
N ILE A 139 -5.95 -10.15 7.73
CA ILE A 139 -5.58 -8.75 7.59
C ILE A 139 -5.56 -8.17 8.99
N ALA A 140 -4.40 -7.78 9.47
CA ALA A 140 -4.26 -7.03 10.70
C ALA A 140 -4.78 -5.61 10.48
N CYS A 141 -5.72 -5.18 11.32
CA CYS A 141 -6.41 -3.91 11.22
C CYS A 141 -6.24 -3.15 12.52
N ALA A 142 -5.84 -1.89 12.43
CA ALA A 142 -5.88 -0.98 13.57
C ALA A 142 -6.46 0.36 13.14
N ILE A 143 -7.19 1.01 14.03
CA ILE A 143 -7.79 2.32 13.83
C ILE A 143 -7.70 3.13 15.13
N ASP A 144 -7.18 4.37 15.04
CA ASP A 144 -7.10 5.25 16.19
C ASP A 144 -8.36 6.15 16.34
N ILE A 145 -8.35 6.97 17.40
CA ILE A 145 -9.43 7.91 17.67
C ILE A 145 -9.52 9.06 16.66
N HIS A 146 -8.46 9.29 15.88
CA HIS A 146 -8.37 10.32 14.85
C HIS A 146 -8.72 9.79 13.45
N ASP A 147 -9.22 8.54 13.37
CA ASP A 147 -9.58 7.85 12.12
C ASP A 147 -8.37 7.47 11.23
N ASN A 148 -7.12 7.54 11.77
CA ASN A 148 -5.98 6.97 11.08
C ASN A 148 -6.06 5.44 11.15
N ILE A 149 -5.72 4.79 10.05
CA ILE A 149 -5.80 3.32 9.95
C ILE A 149 -4.48 2.71 9.50
N VAL A 150 -4.16 1.56 10.04
CA VAL A 150 -3.09 0.69 9.58
C VAL A 150 -3.69 -0.65 9.15
N LEU A 151 -3.42 -1.05 7.92
CA LEU A 151 -3.89 -2.29 7.33
C LEU A 151 -2.72 -3.05 6.74
N SER A 152 -2.52 -4.28 7.20
CA SER A 152 -1.47 -5.14 6.64
C SER A 152 -1.97 -6.55 6.42
N VAL A 153 -1.58 -7.12 5.28
CA VAL A 153 -1.69 -8.57 5.08
C VAL A 153 -0.81 -9.25 6.11
N ALA A 154 -1.40 -10.15 6.87
CA ALA A 154 -0.71 -10.95 7.87
C ALA A 154 -0.52 -12.40 7.38
N ASP A 155 -0.78 -13.38 8.22
CA ASP A 155 -0.56 -14.79 7.92
C ASP A 155 -1.77 -15.46 7.24
N ARG A 156 -1.56 -16.60 6.63
CA ARG A 156 -2.63 -17.53 6.28
C ARG A 156 -3.24 -18.11 7.56
N GLY A 157 -4.57 -18.00 7.70
CA GLY A 157 -5.23 -18.31 8.94
C GLY A 157 -5.01 -17.21 9.99
N ARG A 158 -4.82 -17.58 11.24
CA ARG A 158 -4.63 -16.63 12.35
C ARG A 158 -3.21 -16.08 12.37
N PRO A 159 -3.03 -14.76 12.50
CA PRO A 159 -1.71 -14.15 12.63
C PRO A 159 -0.93 -14.65 13.85
N THR A 160 0.36 -14.82 13.65
CA THR A 160 1.28 -15.11 14.76
C THR A 160 1.64 -13.83 15.51
N SER A 161 2.06 -13.98 16.77
CA SER A 161 2.54 -12.81 17.54
C SER A 161 3.74 -12.13 16.90
N LYS A 162 4.61 -12.90 16.24
CA LYS A 162 5.76 -12.36 15.53
C LYS A 162 5.32 -11.46 14.39
N THR A 163 4.41 -11.93 13.55
CA THR A 163 3.84 -11.15 12.44
C THR A 163 3.17 -9.86 12.91
N LEU A 164 2.40 -9.93 14.01
CA LEU A 164 1.74 -8.75 14.58
C LEU A 164 2.76 -7.72 15.08
N ILE A 165 3.84 -8.16 15.74
CA ILE A 165 4.92 -7.25 16.16
C ILE A 165 5.58 -6.60 14.94
N GLU A 166 5.93 -7.37 13.90
CA GLU A 166 6.55 -6.84 12.69
C GLU A 166 5.69 -5.79 11.97
N ILE A 167 4.35 -5.95 12.01
CA ILE A 167 3.39 -5.01 11.41
C ILE A 167 3.29 -3.73 12.26
N PHE A 168 3.12 -3.84 13.58
CA PHE A 168 2.71 -2.72 14.41
C PHE A 168 3.85 -1.98 15.11
N ASP A 169 5.05 -2.56 15.19
CA ASP A 169 6.22 -1.94 15.83
C ASP A 169 6.56 -0.55 15.26
N LYS A 170 6.37 -0.36 13.95
CA LYS A 170 6.69 0.91 13.27
C LYS A 170 5.53 1.90 13.23
N THR A 171 4.32 1.45 13.53
CA THR A 171 3.09 2.22 13.33
C THR A 171 2.40 2.59 14.65
N MET A 172 2.82 2.02 15.76
CA MET A 172 2.32 2.29 17.11
C MET A 172 3.45 2.76 18.02
N THR A 173 3.16 3.73 18.89
CA THR A 173 4.12 4.23 19.86
C THR A 173 4.10 3.40 21.15
N HIS A 174 5.26 3.25 21.80
CA HIS A 174 5.35 2.63 23.12
C HIS A 174 4.50 3.38 24.14
N GLY A 175 3.82 2.62 25.02
CA GLY A 175 2.92 3.18 26.03
C GLY A 175 1.53 3.58 25.52
N MET A 176 1.25 3.41 24.22
CA MET A 176 -0.04 3.71 23.62
C MET A 176 -1.16 2.90 24.26
N LYS A 177 -2.37 3.46 24.37
CA LYS A 177 -3.55 2.72 24.79
C LYS A 177 -4.10 1.90 23.62
N ILE A 178 -4.22 0.58 23.82
CA ILE A 178 -4.68 -0.36 22.79
C ILE A 178 -5.88 -1.15 23.30
N ILE A 179 -6.96 -1.13 22.56
CA ILE A 179 -8.16 -1.91 22.79
C ILE A 179 -8.18 -3.09 21.82
N SER A 180 -8.28 -4.32 22.29
CA SER A 180 -8.42 -5.49 21.42
C SER A 180 -9.20 -6.60 22.11
N ASP A 181 -9.52 -7.66 21.34
CA ASP A 181 -10.03 -8.87 21.95
C ASP A 181 -8.98 -9.56 22.84
N SER A 182 -9.36 -10.65 23.48
CA SER A 182 -8.49 -11.40 24.41
C SER A 182 -7.62 -12.44 23.71
N GLN A 183 -7.38 -12.33 22.40
CA GLN A 183 -6.60 -13.32 21.64
C GLN A 183 -5.17 -13.43 22.16
N ARG A 184 -4.68 -14.67 22.27
CA ARG A 184 -3.36 -14.95 22.87
C ARG A 184 -2.19 -14.36 22.07
N SER A 185 -2.33 -14.22 20.75
CA SER A 185 -1.29 -13.64 19.88
C SER A 185 -0.98 -12.17 20.17
N TYR A 186 -1.88 -11.45 20.85
CA TYR A 186 -1.65 -10.06 21.24
C TYR A 186 -0.76 -9.88 22.46
N HIS A 187 -0.68 -10.87 23.37
CA HIS A 187 0.12 -10.72 24.60
C HIS A 187 1.58 -10.32 24.35
N PRO A 188 2.34 -10.97 23.43
CA PRO A 188 3.71 -10.54 23.12
C PRO A 188 3.79 -9.15 22.50
N LEU A 189 2.83 -8.78 21.63
CA LEU A 189 2.76 -7.44 21.03
C LEU A 189 2.56 -6.37 22.10
N MET A 190 1.58 -6.56 23.00
CA MET A 190 1.29 -5.58 24.07
C MET A 190 2.47 -5.42 25.04
N LYS A 191 3.16 -6.52 25.36
CA LYS A 191 4.39 -6.49 26.16
C LYS A 191 5.52 -5.74 25.42
N HIS A 192 5.69 -5.99 24.13
CA HIS A 192 6.70 -5.34 23.29
C HIS A 192 6.48 -3.83 23.22
N LEU A 193 5.25 -3.40 22.99
CA LEU A 193 4.87 -2.00 22.91
C LEU A 193 4.72 -1.32 24.29
N GLN A 194 4.82 -2.07 25.39
CA GLN A 194 4.52 -1.57 26.75
C GLN A 194 3.13 -0.89 26.82
N ALA A 195 2.16 -1.44 26.08
CA ALA A 195 0.86 -0.80 25.85
C ALA A 195 -0.03 -0.81 27.11
N ASP A 196 -0.81 0.26 27.32
CA ASP A 196 -1.98 0.25 28.21
C ASP A 196 -3.09 -0.56 27.53
N TRP A 197 -3.12 -1.85 27.80
CA TRP A 197 -3.98 -2.78 27.09
C TRP A 197 -5.34 -2.97 27.74
N LYS A 198 -6.40 -2.58 27.04
CA LYS A 198 -7.80 -2.83 27.39
C LYS A 198 -8.33 -4.03 26.63
N LYS A 199 -8.59 -5.13 27.34
CA LYS A 199 -9.05 -6.41 26.78
C LYS A 199 -10.56 -6.49 26.77
N ILE A 200 -11.17 -6.73 25.62
CA ILE A 200 -12.59 -7.00 25.47
C ILE A 200 -12.77 -8.51 25.23
N PRO A 201 -13.25 -9.31 26.22
CA PRO A 201 -13.54 -10.71 26.00
C PRO A 201 -14.63 -10.90 24.96
N SER A 202 -14.52 -11.96 24.14
CA SER A 202 -15.44 -12.27 23.02
C SER A 202 -16.93 -12.37 23.38
N ARG A 203 -17.25 -12.49 24.67
CA ARG A 203 -18.65 -12.54 25.16
C ARG A 203 -19.20 -11.17 25.61
N LYS A 204 -18.38 -10.12 25.58
CA LYS A 204 -18.78 -8.76 25.98
C LYS A 204 -18.61 -7.83 24.80
N GLN A 205 -19.55 -6.89 24.64
CA GLN A 205 -19.44 -5.85 23.60
C GLN A 205 -18.68 -4.63 24.12
N GLU A 206 -18.68 -4.40 25.42
CA GLU A 206 -18.09 -3.24 26.07
C GLU A 206 -17.49 -3.62 27.43
N ILE A 207 -16.40 -2.98 27.79
CA ILE A 207 -15.81 -2.96 29.15
C ILE A 207 -15.34 -1.55 29.47
N GLU A 208 -15.80 -1.00 30.60
CA GLU A 208 -15.36 0.31 31.10
C GLU A 208 -15.49 1.46 30.05
N GLY A 209 -16.49 1.39 29.17
CA GLY A 209 -16.69 2.35 28.09
C GLY A 209 -15.85 2.08 26.82
N TYR A 210 -15.03 1.01 26.81
CA TYR A 210 -14.25 0.63 25.64
C TYR A 210 -15.00 -0.39 24.78
N THR A 211 -14.98 -0.22 23.48
CA THR A 211 -15.60 -1.10 22.47
C THR A 211 -14.61 -1.43 21.35
N LEU A 212 -15.01 -2.30 20.42
CA LEU A 212 -14.32 -2.56 19.15
C LEU A 212 -15.15 -2.08 17.93
N ASP A 213 -16.00 -1.11 18.14
CA ASP A 213 -16.96 -0.68 17.11
C ASP A 213 -16.29 -0.02 15.91
N ARG A 214 -15.22 0.76 16.13
CA ARG A 214 -14.48 1.41 15.04
C ARG A 214 -13.81 0.38 14.14
N VAL A 215 -13.09 -0.58 14.73
CA VAL A 215 -12.42 -1.62 13.96
C VAL A 215 -13.40 -2.58 13.29
N ASN A 216 -14.52 -2.91 13.93
CA ASN A 216 -15.60 -3.70 13.33
C ASN A 216 -16.23 -3.00 12.12
N LYS A 217 -16.49 -1.71 12.22
CA LYS A 217 -16.95 -0.88 11.09
C LYS A 217 -15.92 -0.84 9.96
N LEU A 218 -14.63 -0.74 10.30
CA LEU A 218 -13.53 -0.82 9.34
C LEU A 218 -13.52 -2.18 8.62
N HIS A 219 -13.74 -3.29 9.32
CA HIS A 219 -13.84 -4.63 8.74
C HIS A 219 -14.95 -4.73 7.68
N GLU A 220 -16.13 -4.18 7.97
CA GLU A 220 -17.24 -4.19 7.01
C GLU A 220 -16.94 -3.31 5.78
N GLN A 221 -16.26 -2.20 5.95
CA GLN A 221 -15.82 -1.34 4.85
C GLN A 221 -14.79 -2.06 3.96
N ILE A 222 -13.81 -2.77 4.55
CA ILE A 222 -12.83 -3.58 3.84
C ILE A 222 -13.54 -4.69 3.03
N LYS A 223 -14.41 -5.46 3.67
CA LYS A 223 -15.18 -6.53 3.00
C LYS A 223 -16.00 -5.98 1.83
N THR A 224 -16.65 -4.84 2.02
CA THR A 224 -17.44 -4.17 0.97
C THR A 224 -16.56 -3.71 -0.19
N PHE A 225 -15.38 -3.14 0.10
CA PHE A 225 -14.42 -2.74 -0.91
C PHE A 225 -13.93 -3.93 -1.76
N PHE A 226 -13.69 -5.09 -1.13
CA PHE A 226 -13.23 -6.28 -1.83
C PHE A 226 -14.36 -7.07 -2.51
N ARG A 227 -15.63 -6.96 -2.06
CA ARG A 227 -16.79 -7.59 -2.70
C ARG A 227 -16.95 -7.16 -4.16
N GLY A 228 -16.63 -5.91 -4.48
CA GLY A 228 -16.64 -5.39 -5.86
C GLY A 228 -15.44 -5.82 -6.72
N LYS A 229 -14.47 -6.53 -6.16
CA LYS A 229 -13.25 -6.96 -6.86
C LYS A 229 -13.26 -8.47 -7.04
N ARG A 230 -13.29 -8.91 -8.30
CA ARG A 230 -13.25 -10.34 -8.60
C ARG A 230 -11.82 -10.86 -8.47
N ASN A 231 -11.61 -11.86 -7.61
CA ASN A 231 -10.39 -12.68 -7.52
C ASN A 231 -9.07 -11.89 -7.51
N VAL A 232 -8.89 -11.04 -6.51
CA VAL A 232 -7.58 -10.44 -6.26
C VAL A 232 -6.67 -11.52 -5.70
N ALA A 233 -5.65 -11.93 -6.46
CA ALA A 233 -4.65 -12.86 -5.96
C ALA A 233 -3.98 -12.31 -4.69
N THR A 234 -3.76 -13.18 -3.70
CA THR A 234 -3.34 -12.77 -2.35
C THR A 234 -2.03 -11.98 -2.36
N HIS A 235 -1.10 -12.30 -3.25
CA HIS A 235 0.17 -11.57 -3.36
C HIS A 235 0.03 -10.11 -3.85
N TYR A 236 -1.15 -9.69 -4.35
CA TYR A 236 -1.46 -8.30 -4.69
C TYR A 236 -2.30 -7.59 -3.63
N LEU A 237 -2.79 -8.31 -2.63
CA LEU A 237 -3.77 -7.82 -1.68
C LEU A 237 -3.32 -6.56 -0.95
N GLN A 238 -2.04 -6.49 -0.54
CA GLN A 238 -1.48 -5.33 0.15
C GLN A 238 -1.60 -4.03 -0.67
N GLY A 239 -1.38 -4.10 -1.98
CA GLY A 239 -1.55 -2.93 -2.84
C GLY A 239 -2.99 -2.41 -2.86
N TYR A 240 -3.97 -3.30 -2.84
CA TYR A 240 -5.38 -2.90 -2.78
C TYR A 240 -5.79 -2.40 -1.38
N LEU A 241 -5.18 -2.91 -0.31
CA LEU A 241 -5.36 -2.34 1.04
C LEU A 241 -4.81 -0.91 1.11
N ALA A 242 -3.63 -0.66 0.55
CA ALA A 242 -3.08 0.70 0.46
C ALA A 242 -3.96 1.64 -0.38
N LEU A 243 -4.55 1.15 -1.46
CA LEU A 243 -5.53 1.90 -2.23
C LEU A 243 -6.78 2.25 -1.39
N PHE A 244 -7.27 1.31 -0.60
CA PHE A 244 -8.38 1.55 0.32
C PHE A 244 -8.02 2.60 1.37
N GLN A 245 -6.84 2.49 2.02
CA GLN A 245 -6.34 3.46 3.00
C GLN A 245 -6.23 4.85 2.39
N TYR A 246 -5.62 4.96 1.20
CA TYR A 246 -5.47 6.24 0.51
C TYR A 246 -6.82 6.91 0.22
N LYS A 247 -7.80 6.16 -0.30
CA LYS A 247 -9.14 6.67 -0.60
C LYS A 247 -9.88 7.14 0.65
N ARG A 248 -9.71 6.44 1.77
CA ARG A 248 -10.31 6.82 3.05
C ARG A 248 -9.70 8.11 3.60
N LYS A 249 -8.37 8.23 3.55
CA LYS A 249 -7.63 9.42 3.99
C LYS A 249 -7.91 10.66 3.13
N HIS A 250 -8.25 10.44 1.87
CA HIS A 250 -8.51 11.49 0.89
C HIS A 250 -9.89 11.30 0.23
N PRO A 251 -11.00 11.62 0.92
CA PRO A 251 -12.35 11.38 0.39
C PRO A 251 -12.62 12.12 -0.92
N LEU A 252 -11.92 13.24 -1.17
CA LEU A 252 -11.99 14.02 -2.41
C LEU A 252 -10.85 13.65 -3.39
N TYR A 253 -10.42 12.39 -3.39
CA TYR A 253 -9.27 11.92 -4.17
C TYR A 253 -9.38 12.16 -5.71
N LEU A 254 -10.58 12.41 -6.22
CA LEU A 254 -10.79 12.76 -7.63
C LEU A 254 -10.71 14.25 -7.91
N GLU A 255 -10.63 15.11 -6.91
CA GLU A 255 -10.38 16.51 -7.16
C GLU A 255 -9.03 16.72 -7.85
N HIS A 256 -9.02 17.61 -8.83
CA HIS A 256 -7.87 17.79 -9.72
C HIS A 256 -6.55 18.06 -8.99
N HIS A 257 -6.59 18.83 -7.89
CA HIS A 257 -5.38 19.16 -7.13
C HIS A 257 -4.85 17.94 -6.33
N ILE A 258 -5.74 17.08 -5.80
CA ILE A 258 -5.34 15.86 -5.06
C ILE A 258 -4.74 14.84 -6.02
N CYS A 259 -5.39 14.58 -7.15
CA CYS A 259 -4.84 13.70 -8.18
C CYS A 259 -3.48 14.19 -8.69
N ARG A 260 -3.32 15.50 -8.87
CA ARG A 260 -2.07 16.10 -9.32
C ARG A 260 -0.96 15.98 -8.28
N SER A 261 -1.28 16.23 -7.02
CA SER A 261 -0.35 16.06 -5.90
C SER A 261 0.09 14.60 -5.77
N LEU A 262 -0.84 13.66 -5.80
CA LEU A 262 -0.52 12.23 -5.77
C LEU A 262 0.34 11.82 -6.97
N PHE A 263 0.01 12.29 -8.18
CA PHE A 263 0.80 12.00 -9.37
C PHE A 263 2.25 12.50 -9.23
N TYR A 264 2.44 13.67 -8.63
CA TYR A 264 3.76 14.19 -8.32
C TYR A 264 4.49 13.30 -7.31
N GLN A 265 3.86 12.99 -6.17
CA GLN A 265 4.44 12.11 -5.14
C GLN A 265 4.86 10.75 -5.71
N LEU A 266 3.99 10.12 -6.52
CA LEU A 266 4.27 8.83 -7.18
C LEU A 266 5.53 8.89 -8.07
N ASN A 267 5.82 10.04 -8.68
CA ASN A 267 7.00 10.22 -9.52
C ASN A 267 8.26 10.63 -8.74
N CYS A 268 8.13 11.07 -7.49
CA CYS A 268 9.29 11.35 -6.62
C CYS A 268 9.83 10.07 -5.97
N ILE A 269 8.99 9.08 -5.76
CA ILE A 269 9.38 7.82 -5.11
C ILE A 269 10.19 6.96 -6.09
N LYS A 270 11.39 6.57 -5.65
CA LYS A 270 12.27 5.68 -6.41
C LYS A 270 11.81 4.23 -6.25
N THR A 271 11.46 3.61 -7.36
CA THR A 271 11.05 2.20 -7.40
C THR A 271 11.71 1.49 -8.57
N ALA A 272 12.25 0.30 -8.34
CA ALA A 272 12.86 -0.54 -9.36
C ALA A 272 11.93 -1.66 -9.84
N LEU A 273 10.63 -1.59 -9.55
CA LEU A 273 9.67 -2.65 -9.86
C LEU A 273 9.52 -2.84 -11.38
N ARG A 274 9.90 -4.01 -11.86
CA ARG A 274 9.79 -4.42 -13.26
C ARG A 274 8.54 -5.26 -13.48
N ASN A 275 8.06 -5.32 -14.72
CA ASN A 275 6.89 -6.15 -15.07
C ASN A 275 7.07 -7.62 -14.67
N LYS A 276 8.29 -8.17 -14.83
CA LYS A 276 8.60 -9.55 -14.43
C LYS A 276 8.47 -9.78 -12.92
N ASP A 277 8.77 -8.78 -12.11
CA ASP A 277 8.66 -8.88 -10.66
C ASP A 277 7.19 -8.94 -10.25
N ILE A 278 6.30 -8.21 -10.96
CA ILE A 278 4.85 -8.26 -10.76
C ILE A 278 4.28 -9.65 -11.10
N CYS A 279 4.75 -10.28 -12.18
CA CYS A 279 4.24 -11.58 -12.63
C CYS A 279 4.88 -12.78 -11.93
N SER A 280 5.86 -12.58 -11.07
CA SER A 280 6.61 -13.68 -10.45
C SER A 280 5.79 -14.54 -9.47
N GLY A 281 4.56 -14.13 -9.13
CA GLY A 281 3.75 -14.78 -8.08
C GLY A 281 4.31 -14.58 -6.66
N VAL A 282 5.48 -13.93 -6.54
CA VAL A 282 6.07 -13.57 -5.26
C VAL A 282 5.38 -12.33 -4.72
N ASN A 283 5.20 -12.26 -3.40
CA ASN A 283 4.68 -11.07 -2.77
C ASN A 283 5.68 -9.91 -2.92
N ILE A 284 5.40 -9.01 -3.87
CA ILE A 284 6.25 -7.85 -4.17
C ILE A 284 6.30 -6.83 -3.01
N TYR A 285 5.41 -6.94 -2.05
CA TYR A 285 5.32 -6.06 -0.88
C TYR A 285 6.08 -6.60 0.34
N ARG A 286 6.64 -7.82 0.24
CA ARG A 286 7.34 -8.49 1.35
C ARG A 286 8.46 -7.66 1.96
N THR A 287 9.16 -6.87 1.13
CA THR A 287 10.25 -6.01 1.58
C THR A 287 9.81 -4.87 2.50
N PHE A 288 8.52 -4.51 2.52
CA PHE A 288 8.00 -3.44 3.36
C PHE A 288 7.65 -3.93 4.77
N TYR A 289 7.35 -5.21 4.92
CA TYR A 289 6.85 -5.79 6.17
C TYR A 289 7.78 -6.87 6.75
N ASN A 290 8.94 -7.14 6.14
CA ASN A 290 9.84 -8.24 6.52
C ASN A 290 9.16 -9.63 6.59
N LEU A 291 8.06 -9.82 5.83
CA LEU A 291 7.26 -11.05 5.78
C LEU A 291 7.80 -12.08 4.80
#